data_2a6bb1c590d97b06a3f9772e433e9475
#
_entry.id   2a6bb1c590d97b06a3f9772e433e9475
#
_cell.length_a   1.000
_cell.length_b   1.000
_cell.length_c   1.000
_cell.angle_alpha   90.00
_cell.angle_beta   90.00
_cell.angle_gamma   90.00
#
_symmetry.space_group_name_H-M   'P 1'
#
loop_
_entity.id
_entity.type
_entity.pdbx_description
1 polymer ?
#
loop_
_entity_poly.entity_id
_entity_poly.type
_entity_poly.pdbx_seq_one_letter_code
_entity_poly.pdbx_strand_id
1 'polypeptide(L)'
;MGEAKIVEQEIDSSISSNPVFYVLDTNVLVHDPTSILNFDEHHVVIPITVLEELDSLKSGRPSIAADCRQAIRELDKQLGQASPTEVSAGVPIQRCDSSNRGGTLSVLMTEIPDNIIKLPTHINDNKILNDVGFLKQRHPDRKVVLVTKDINVRLKARGLGIDSQDYHSDQLLSDIEHLEKGYVEFKGQFWNRVNAVETIHREGSTVHVLPRAFFEGD
;
A
#
# COMPACT_ATOMS: atom_id res chain seq x y z
N MET A 1 -47.34 -24.07 20.25
CA MET A 1 -46.70 -23.87 18.95
C MET A 1 -46.47 -22.36 18.81
N GLY A 2 -45.31 -21.89 19.15
CA GLY A 2 -44.91 -20.49 19.09
C GLY A 2 -43.86 -20.33 18.00
N GLU A 3 -44.21 -19.63 16.94
CA GLU A 3 -43.29 -19.29 15.87
C GLU A 3 -42.26 -18.26 16.36
N ALA A 4 -40.99 -18.61 16.28
CA ALA A 4 -39.89 -17.68 16.53
C ALA A 4 -39.73 -16.82 15.27
N LYS A 5 -40.08 -15.53 15.36
CA LYS A 5 -39.70 -14.50 14.36
C LYS A 5 -38.22 -14.25 14.45
N ILE A 6 -37.49 -14.65 13.44
CA ILE A 6 -36.12 -14.21 13.18
C ILE A 6 -36.24 -12.75 12.72
N VAL A 7 -35.72 -11.83 13.54
CA VAL A 7 -35.56 -10.43 13.16
C VAL A 7 -34.23 -10.40 12.41
N GLU A 8 -34.26 -10.37 11.08
CA GLU A 8 -33.12 -9.96 10.26
C GLU A 8 -32.82 -8.50 10.59
N GLN A 9 -31.72 -8.25 11.31
CA GLN A 9 -31.17 -6.92 11.39
C GLN A 9 -30.53 -6.60 10.02
N GLU A 10 -31.20 -5.74 9.28
CA GLU A 10 -30.60 -5.03 8.16
C GLU A 10 -29.34 -4.31 8.69
N ILE A 11 -28.17 -4.77 8.27
CA ILE A 11 -26.91 -4.07 8.50
C ILE A 11 -26.98 -2.83 7.61
N ASP A 12 -27.21 -1.68 8.26
CA ASP A 12 -27.21 -0.37 7.64
C ASP A 12 -25.83 -0.10 7.01
N SER A 13 -25.74 -0.27 5.69
CA SER A 13 -24.54 -0.08 4.88
C SER A 13 -24.24 1.39 4.58
N SER A 14 -24.79 2.32 5.36
CA SER A 14 -24.55 3.76 5.24
C SER A 14 -23.64 4.31 6.34
N ILE A 15 -22.54 3.62 6.65
CA ILE A 15 -21.44 4.28 7.35
C ILE A 15 -20.65 5.04 6.29
N SER A 16 -21.03 6.28 6.04
CA SER A 16 -20.18 7.28 5.40
C SER A 16 -18.97 7.51 6.31
N SER A 17 -17.96 6.65 6.20
CA SER A 17 -16.72 6.82 6.94
C SER A 17 -16.01 8.05 6.35
N ASN A 18 -15.82 9.08 7.15
CA ASN A 18 -14.98 10.22 6.77
C ASN A 18 -13.63 9.68 6.26
N PRO A 19 -13.11 10.20 5.12
CA PRO A 19 -11.83 9.77 4.60
C PRO A 19 -10.72 9.85 5.66
N VAL A 20 -9.94 8.78 5.79
CA VAL A 20 -8.83 8.66 6.73
C VAL A 20 -7.58 9.32 6.16
N PHE A 21 -6.76 9.94 6.99
CA PHE A 21 -5.41 10.36 6.62
C PHE A 21 -4.44 9.21 6.87
N TYR A 22 -3.84 8.67 5.82
CA TYR A 22 -2.76 7.69 5.89
C TYR A 22 -1.42 8.38 5.66
N VAL A 23 -0.62 8.47 6.70
CA VAL A 23 0.75 9.00 6.61
C VAL A 23 1.70 7.85 6.33
N LEU A 24 2.38 7.89 5.19
CA LEU A 24 3.29 6.81 4.78
C LEU A 24 4.72 7.10 5.25
N ASP A 25 5.34 6.08 5.81
CA ASP A 25 6.76 6.04 6.12
C ASP A 25 7.59 5.65 4.88
N THR A 26 8.86 6.03 4.86
CA THR A 26 9.81 5.77 3.78
C THR A 26 9.91 4.30 3.42
N ASN A 27 9.92 3.42 4.42
CA ASN A 27 10.03 1.96 4.22
C ASN A 27 8.84 1.36 3.45
N VAL A 28 7.66 1.98 3.50
CA VAL A 28 6.49 1.58 2.72
C VAL A 28 6.73 1.84 1.24
N LEU A 29 7.18 3.06 0.89
CA LEU A 29 7.45 3.47 -0.49
C LEU A 29 8.65 2.74 -1.11
N VAL A 30 9.65 2.38 -0.31
CA VAL A 30 10.78 1.56 -0.75
C VAL A 30 10.35 0.12 -1.00
N HIS A 31 9.44 -0.42 -0.17
CA HIS A 31 8.94 -1.78 -0.32
C HIS A 31 7.97 -1.91 -1.51
N ASP A 32 7.08 -0.94 -1.65
CA ASP A 32 6.10 -0.86 -2.75
C ASP A 32 6.05 0.59 -3.28
N PRO A 33 6.79 0.89 -4.35
CA PRO A 33 6.81 2.23 -4.95
C PRO A 33 5.46 2.74 -5.45
N THR A 34 4.48 1.84 -5.62
CA THR A 34 3.12 2.17 -6.06
C THR A 34 2.11 2.18 -4.92
N SER A 35 2.56 1.99 -3.68
CA SER A 35 1.71 1.89 -2.49
C SER A 35 0.71 3.04 -2.32
N ILE A 36 1.03 4.24 -2.79
CA ILE A 36 0.13 5.39 -2.76
C ILE A 36 -1.21 5.15 -3.49
N LEU A 37 -1.24 4.20 -4.43
CA LEU A 37 -2.44 3.84 -5.17
C LEU A 37 -3.37 2.89 -4.41
N ASN A 38 -2.96 2.37 -3.25
CA ASN A 38 -3.64 1.30 -2.53
C ASN A 38 -4.54 1.79 -1.37
N PHE A 39 -4.83 3.09 -1.30
CA PHE A 39 -5.60 3.70 -0.20
C PHE A 39 -6.99 4.22 -0.61
N ASP A 40 -7.51 3.75 -1.72
CA ASP A 40 -8.86 3.99 -2.23
C ASP A 40 -9.35 5.46 -2.14
N GLU A 41 -10.45 5.74 -1.42
CA GLU A 41 -11.04 7.07 -1.22
C GLU A 41 -10.37 7.90 -0.13
N HIS A 42 -9.27 7.40 0.42
CA HIS A 42 -8.61 8.04 1.57
C HIS A 42 -7.56 9.06 1.16
N HIS A 43 -7.05 9.81 2.14
CA HIS A 43 -6.02 10.82 1.93
C HIS A 43 -4.64 10.22 2.25
N VAL A 44 -3.78 10.13 1.25
CA VAL A 44 -2.37 9.75 1.42
C VAL A 44 -1.55 11.00 1.70
N VAL A 45 -0.77 10.98 2.76
CA VAL A 45 0.06 12.10 3.21
C VAL A 45 1.51 11.65 3.25
N ILE A 46 2.38 12.35 2.55
CA ILE A 46 3.82 12.11 2.54
C ILE A 46 4.53 13.23 3.31
N PRO A 47 5.11 12.96 4.47
CA PRO A 47 5.95 13.94 5.17
C PRO A 47 7.15 14.35 4.31
N ILE A 48 7.57 15.61 4.41
CA ILE A 48 8.77 16.08 3.69
C ILE A 48 10.02 15.26 4.05
N THR A 49 10.12 14.82 5.29
CA THR A 49 11.20 13.95 5.77
C THR A 49 11.31 12.65 4.96
N VAL A 50 10.18 12.09 4.53
CA VAL A 50 10.14 10.87 3.70
C VAL A 50 10.75 11.15 2.32
N LEU A 51 10.47 12.30 1.72
CA LEU A 51 11.06 12.69 0.43
C LEU A 51 12.58 12.90 0.57
N GLU A 52 13.03 13.52 1.66
CA GLU A 52 14.46 13.69 1.97
C GLU A 52 15.18 12.36 2.14
N GLU A 53 14.54 11.38 2.80
CA GLU A 53 15.08 10.03 2.97
C GLU A 53 15.15 9.28 1.64
N LEU A 54 14.09 9.31 0.83
CA LEU A 54 14.09 8.69 -0.50
C LEU A 54 15.21 9.28 -1.37
N ASP A 55 15.43 10.59 -1.30
CA ASP A 55 16.52 11.27 -2.02
C ASP A 55 17.91 10.80 -1.56
N SER A 56 18.09 10.64 -0.27
CA SER A 56 19.32 10.12 0.33
C SER A 56 19.58 8.66 -0.09
N LEU A 57 18.55 7.81 -0.04
CA LEU A 57 18.63 6.38 -0.32
C LEU A 57 18.85 6.07 -1.81
N LYS A 58 18.47 6.96 -2.73
CA LYS A 58 18.71 6.76 -4.19
C LYS A 58 20.18 6.67 -4.57
N SER A 59 21.09 7.10 -3.69
CA SER A 59 22.55 7.00 -3.86
C SER A 59 23.15 5.75 -3.19
N GLY A 60 22.31 4.92 -2.56
CA GLY A 60 22.72 3.74 -1.80
C GLY A 60 22.84 2.47 -2.64
N ARG A 61 22.44 1.33 -2.04
CA ARG A 61 22.48 0.01 -2.69
C ARG A 61 21.63 0.00 -3.97
N PRO A 62 22.11 -0.61 -5.09
CA PRO A 62 21.44 -0.52 -6.40
C PRO A 62 19.97 -0.92 -6.42
N SER A 63 19.58 -1.97 -5.68
CA SER A 63 18.18 -2.42 -5.58
C SER A 63 17.31 -1.36 -4.91
N ILE A 64 17.66 -0.93 -3.70
CA ILE A 64 16.95 0.09 -2.94
C ILE A 64 16.90 1.42 -3.72
N ALA A 65 18.00 1.80 -4.36
CA ALA A 65 18.08 3.00 -5.18
C ALA A 65 17.12 2.95 -6.40
N ALA A 66 16.86 1.76 -6.95
CA ALA A 66 15.90 1.59 -8.03
C ALA A 66 14.46 1.84 -7.53
N ASP A 67 14.10 1.23 -6.40
CA ASP A 67 12.78 1.36 -5.78
C ASP A 67 12.51 2.82 -5.34
N CYS A 68 13.50 3.48 -4.71
CA CYS A 68 13.41 4.90 -4.36
C CYS A 68 13.17 5.79 -5.60
N ARG A 69 13.90 5.55 -6.70
CA ARG A 69 13.68 6.30 -7.95
C ARG A 69 12.31 6.04 -8.57
N GLN A 70 11.78 4.83 -8.42
CA GLN A 70 10.44 4.49 -8.89
C GLN A 70 9.39 5.20 -8.04
N ALA A 71 9.50 5.16 -6.71
CA ALA A 71 8.61 5.86 -5.80
C ALA A 71 8.59 7.38 -6.07
N ILE A 72 9.76 8.00 -6.21
CA ILE A 72 9.87 9.43 -6.53
C ILE A 72 9.17 9.75 -7.86
N ARG A 73 9.36 8.92 -8.91
CA ARG A 73 8.69 9.11 -10.20
C ARG A 73 7.17 8.95 -10.11
N GLU A 74 6.68 8.02 -9.31
CA GLU A 74 5.23 7.87 -9.13
C GLU A 74 4.65 9.06 -8.38
N LEU A 75 5.32 9.55 -7.32
CA LEU A 75 4.92 10.77 -6.62
C LEU A 75 4.91 11.98 -7.55
N ASP A 76 5.97 12.19 -8.35
CA ASP A 76 6.07 13.29 -9.32
C ASP A 76 4.96 13.21 -10.39
N LYS A 77 4.67 12.02 -10.89
CA LYS A 77 3.57 11.78 -11.84
C LYS A 77 2.20 12.14 -11.25
N GLN A 78 1.95 11.79 -9.99
CA GLN A 78 0.67 12.07 -9.33
C GLN A 78 0.52 13.57 -8.99
N LEU A 79 1.59 14.21 -8.53
CA LEU A 79 1.58 15.64 -8.20
C LEU A 79 1.54 16.53 -9.45
N GLY A 80 2.17 16.08 -10.54
CA GLY A 80 2.13 16.73 -11.86
C GLY A 80 2.52 18.21 -11.80
N GLN A 81 1.62 19.08 -12.31
CA GLN A 81 1.80 20.53 -12.35
C GLN A 81 1.00 21.25 -11.23
N ALA A 82 0.66 20.52 -10.15
CA ALA A 82 -0.11 21.10 -9.06
C ALA A 82 0.64 22.26 -8.38
N SER A 83 -0.08 23.31 -8.07
CA SER A 83 0.44 24.44 -7.30
C SER A 83 0.81 24.03 -5.87
N PRO A 84 1.68 24.79 -5.16
CA PRO A 84 2.02 24.50 -3.77
C PRO A 84 0.80 24.38 -2.85
N THR A 85 -0.24 25.15 -3.11
CA THR A 85 -1.50 25.10 -2.34
C THR A 85 -2.25 23.80 -2.59
N GLU A 86 -2.33 23.34 -3.84
CA GLU A 86 -2.96 22.07 -4.20
C GLU A 86 -2.18 20.88 -3.63
N VAL A 87 -0.85 20.90 -3.70
CA VAL A 87 0.01 19.86 -3.11
C VAL A 87 -0.22 19.72 -1.61
N SER A 88 -0.39 20.85 -0.92
CA SER A 88 -0.69 20.86 0.54
C SER A 88 -2.12 20.44 0.85
N ALA A 89 -3.08 20.79 -0.01
CA ALA A 89 -4.50 20.47 0.19
C ALA A 89 -4.85 19.03 -0.20
N GLY A 90 -4.10 18.44 -1.10
CA GLY A 90 -4.29 17.11 -1.64
C GLY A 90 -4.73 17.09 -3.10
N VAL A 91 -3.90 16.51 -3.94
CA VAL A 91 -4.14 16.30 -5.38
C VAL A 91 -4.88 14.98 -5.58
N PRO A 92 -5.93 14.92 -6.41
CA PRO A 92 -6.61 13.65 -6.71
C PRO A 92 -5.64 12.62 -7.30
N ILE A 93 -5.63 11.40 -6.75
CA ILE A 93 -4.80 10.30 -7.24
C ILE A 93 -5.37 9.79 -8.55
N GLN A 94 -4.55 9.81 -9.60
CA GLN A 94 -4.90 9.29 -10.91
C GLN A 94 -4.53 7.80 -11.01
N ARG A 95 -5.50 6.96 -11.31
CA ARG A 95 -5.32 5.53 -11.55
C ARG A 95 -5.50 5.22 -13.04
N CYS A 96 -4.82 4.16 -13.51
CA CYS A 96 -4.95 3.72 -14.91
C CYS A 96 -6.27 2.99 -15.17
N ASP A 97 -6.91 2.48 -14.14
CA ASP A 97 -8.24 1.88 -14.21
C ASP A 97 -9.32 2.97 -14.08
N SER A 98 -10.49 2.72 -14.64
CA SER A 98 -11.63 3.66 -14.63
C SER A 98 -12.25 3.89 -13.24
N SER A 99 -11.68 3.30 -12.19
CA SER A 99 -12.11 3.43 -10.81
C SER A 99 -11.48 4.67 -10.15
N ASN A 100 -12.05 5.85 -10.44
CA ASN A 100 -11.71 7.04 -9.67
C ASN A 100 -12.40 6.94 -8.30
N ARG A 101 -11.69 6.41 -7.30
CA ARG A 101 -12.21 6.19 -5.94
C ARG A 101 -12.11 7.43 -5.04
N GLY A 102 -11.69 8.58 -5.59
CA GLY A 102 -11.72 9.87 -4.88
C GLY A 102 -10.60 10.09 -3.86
N GLY A 103 -9.58 9.25 -3.81
CA GLY A 103 -8.41 9.43 -2.94
C GLY A 103 -7.54 10.62 -3.35
N THR A 104 -6.80 11.19 -2.40
CA THR A 104 -5.90 12.31 -2.66
C THR A 104 -4.51 12.05 -2.13
N LEU A 105 -3.50 12.69 -2.75
CA LEU A 105 -2.11 12.69 -2.32
C LEU A 105 -1.72 14.10 -1.92
N SER A 106 -1.12 14.26 -0.75
CA SER A 106 -0.56 15.54 -0.28
C SER A 106 0.85 15.37 0.26
N VAL A 107 1.64 16.44 0.20
CA VAL A 107 2.94 16.52 0.85
C VAL A 107 2.81 17.39 2.08
N LEU A 108 3.17 16.83 3.24
CA LEU A 108 3.13 17.54 4.50
C LEU A 108 4.47 18.26 4.74
N MET A 109 4.45 19.57 4.58
CA MET A 109 5.54 20.45 4.95
C MET A 109 5.19 21.08 6.29
N THR A 110 5.74 20.55 7.38
CA THR A 110 5.33 20.97 8.72
C THR A 110 6.40 21.81 9.38
N GLU A 111 6.11 23.07 9.61
CA GLU A 111 6.74 23.85 10.69
C GLU A 111 5.91 23.61 11.97
N ILE A 112 6.37 22.63 12.78
CA ILE A 112 5.68 22.34 14.04
C ILE A 112 5.96 23.47 15.02
N PRO A 113 4.93 24.15 15.55
CA PRO A 113 5.11 25.24 16.50
C PRO A 113 5.89 24.82 17.75
N ASP A 114 6.68 25.72 18.34
CA ASP A 114 7.55 25.42 19.49
C ASP A 114 6.80 25.09 20.79
N ASN A 115 5.53 25.45 20.87
CA ASN A 115 4.67 25.15 22.01
C ASN A 115 4.14 23.72 22.06
N ILE A 116 4.46 22.89 21.06
CA ILE A 116 4.07 21.47 21.01
C ILE A 116 5.25 20.62 21.50
N ILE A 117 4.97 19.64 22.36
CA ILE A 117 5.97 18.66 22.82
C ILE A 117 6.41 17.83 21.62
N LYS A 118 7.70 17.88 21.31
CA LYS A 118 8.30 17.16 20.17
C LYS A 118 9.26 16.09 20.66
N LEU A 119 9.28 14.99 19.94
CA LEU A 119 10.40 14.06 20.03
C LEU A 119 11.67 14.69 19.43
N PRO A 120 12.89 14.27 19.88
CA PRO A 120 14.13 14.77 19.32
C PRO A 120 14.21 14.60 17.79
N THR A 121 14.45 15.70 17.07
CA THR A 121 14.36 15.76 15.60
C THR A 121 15.64 15.34 14.86
N HIS A 122 16.68 14.91 15.57
CA HIS A 122 17.90 14.33 14.95
C HIS A 122 17.69 12.89 14.45
N ILE A 123 16.54 12.29 14.76
CA ILE A 123 16.11 10.96 14.32
C ILE A 123 14.93 11.16 13.37
N ASN A 124 15.02 10.64 12.14
CA ASN A 124 13.99 10.83 11.12
C ASN A 124 12.64 10.21 11.50
N ASP A 125 12.64 8.99 12.08
CA ASP A 125 11.39 8.38 12.60
C ASP A 125 10.65 9.33 13.55
N ASN A 126 11.40 10.06 14.40
CA ASN A 126 10.82 10.98 15.35
C ASN A 126 10.23 12.22 14.66
N LYS A 127 10.82 12.67 13.54
CA LYS A 127 10.25 13.74 12.73
C LYS A 127 8.89 13.31 12.16
N ILE A 128 8.85 12.11 11.56
CA ILE A 128 7.61 11.54 11.02
C ILE A 128 6.54 11.41 12.12
N LEU A 129 6.90 10.91 13.31
CA LEU A 129 5.97 10.80 14.45
C LEU A 129 5.47 12.18 14.92
N ASN A 130 6.33 13.19 14.95
CA ASN A 130 5.95 14.56 15.26
C ASN A 130 4.96 15.13 14.22
N ASP A 131 5.21 14.89 12.93
CA ASP A 131 4.35 15.30 11.81
C ASP A 131 2.96 14.66 11.92
N VAL A 132 2.89 13.35 12.23
CA VAL A 132 1.63 12.64 12.46
C VAL A 132 0.88 13.20 13.66
N GLY A 133 1.59 13.44 14.77
CA GLY A 133 1.01 14.03 15.98
C GLY A 133 0.43 15.42 15.72
N PHE A 134 1.14 16.25 14.95
CA PHE A 134 0.68 17.57 14.54
C PHE A 134 -0.55 17.49 13.63
N LEU A 135 -0.51 16.60 12.63
CA LEU A 135 -1.63 16.39 11.72
C LEU A 135 -2.91 15.96 12.47
N LYS A 136 -2.76 15.06 13.45
CA LYS A 136 -3.85 14.62 14.33
C LYS A 136 -4.45 15.76 15.15
N GLN A 137 -3.62 16.64 15.69
CA GLN A 137 -4.08 17.82 16.43
C GLN A 137 -4.81 18.83 15.52
N ARG A 138 -4.35 18.98 14.27
CA ARG A 138 -4.95 19.89 13.29
C ARG A 138 -6.30 19.40 12.77
N HIS A 139 -6.51 18.08 12.78
CA HIS A 139 -7.73 17.44 12.28
C HIS A 139 -8.34 16.49 13.33
N PRO A 140 -8.87 17.03 14.45
CA PRO A 140 -9.40 16.24 15.55
C PRO A 140 -10.62 15.38 15.14
N ASP A 141 -11.33 15.80 14.11
CA ASP A 141 -12.54 15.13 13.61
C ASP A 141 -12.23 14.01 12.59
N ARG A 142 -10.93 13.81 12.28
CA ARG A 142 -10.51 12.80 11.29
C ARG A 142 -9.56 11.80 11.91
N LYS A 143 -9.65 10.57 11.45
CA LYS A 143 -8.70 9.54 11.80
C LYS A 143 -7.39 9.77 11.05
N VAL A 144 -6.26 9.75 11.78
CA VAL A 144 -4.90 9.82 11.22
C VAL A 144 -4.18 8.53 11.60
N VAL A 145 -3.64 7.83 10.62
CA VAL A 145 -2.97 6.53 10.79
C VAL A 145 -1.59 6.60 10.16
N LEU A 146 -0.56 6.25 10.93
CA LEU A 146 0.79 6.04 10.41
C LEU A 146 0.89 4.64 9.81
N VAL A 147 1.32 4.55 8.56
CA VAL A 147 1.59 3.28 7.89
C VAL A 147 3.10 3.09 7.81
N THR A 148 3.60 2.03 8.44
CA THR A 148 5.04 1.72 8.47
C THR A 148 5.28 0.22 8.64
N LYS A 149 6.29 -0.29 7.96
CA LYS A 149 6.76 -1.69 8.12
C LYS A 149 7.70 -1.86 9.33
N ASP A 150 8.19 -0.75 9.90
CA ASP A 150 9.08 -0.81 11.05
C ASP A 150 8.29 -0.99 12.36
N ILE A 151 8.52 -2.12 13.02
CA ILE A 151 7.89 -2.45 14.30
C ILE A 151 8.28 -1.47 15.41
N ASN A 152 9.51 -0.92 15.39
CA ASN A 152 9.96 0.03 16.41
C ASN A 152 9.22 1.35 16.26
N VAL A 153 9.00 1.82 15.03
CA VAL A 153 8.22 3.02 14.75
C VAL A 153 6.76 2.83 15.18
N ARG A 154 6.16 1.65 14.92
CA ARG A 154 4.82 1.32 15.40
C ARG A 154 4.72 1.30 16.92
N LEU A 155 5.74 0.76 17.61
CA LEU A 155 5.77 0.76 19.08
C LEU A 155 5.89 2.18 19.66
N LYS A 156 6.75 3.04 19.07
CA LYS A 156 6.85 4.46 19.44
C LYS A 156 5.51 5.19 19.20
N ALA A 157 4.88 4.98 18.03
CA ALA A 157 3.57 5.57 17.69
C ALA A 157 2.51 5.20 18.73
N ARG A 158 2.44 3.91 19.10
CA ARG A 158 1.51 3.44 20.14
C ARG A 158 1.76 4.11 21.49
N GLY A 159 3.03 4.27 21.88
CA GLY A 159 3.42 4.98 23.12
C GLY A 159 2.99 6.44 23.14
N LEU A 160 2.84 7.06 21.96
CA LEU A 160 2.39 8.44 21.78
C LEU A 160 0.87 8.58 21.54
N GLY A 161 0.12 7.47 21.58
CA GLY A 161 -1.31 7.47 21.28
C GLY A 161 -1.62 7.74 19.79
N ILE A 162 -0.66 7.45 18.91
CA ILE A 162 -0.81 7.55 17.45
C ILE A 162 -1.25 6.19 16.92
N ASP A 163 -2.33 6.17 16.13
CA ASP A 163 -2.76 4.97 15.42
C ASP A 163 -1.73 4.60 14.36
N SER A 164 -1.32 3.34 14.34
CA SER A 164 -0.34 2.86 13.37
C SER A 164 -0.68 1.47 12.86
N GLN A 165 -0.39 1.23 11.59
CA GLN A 165 -0.64 -0.02 10.88
C GLN A 165 0.61 -0.51 10.17
N ASP A 166 0.74 -1.84 10.03
CA ASP A 166 1.70 -2.43 9.11
C ASP A 166 1.19 -2.26 7.68
N TYR A 167 2.12 -2.07 6.75
CA TYR A 167 1.78 -2.09 5.34
C TYR A 167 1.80 -3.53 4.85
N HIS A 168 0.63 -4.07 4.61
CA HIS A 168 0.45 -5.32 3.90
C HIS A 168 -0.07 -4.96 2.51
N SER A 169 0.64 -5.34 1.47
CA SER A 169 0.14 -5.26 0.10
C SER A 169 -0.86 -6.40 -0.13
N ASP A 170 -1.91 -6.44 0.70
CA ASP A 170 -2.92 -7.51 0.70
C ASP A 170 -3.75 -7.55 -0.59
N GLN A 171 -3.62 -6.54 -1.47
CA GLN A 171 -4.13 -6.67 -2.84
C GLN A 171 -3.46 -7.81 -3.61
N LEU A 172 -2.24 -8.21 -3.22
CA LEU A 172 -1.65 -9.46 -3.72
C LEU A 172 -2.31 -10.72 -3.13
N LEU A 173 -3.01 -10.60 -1.99
CA LEU A 173 -3.69 -11.75 -1.37
C LEU A 173 -5.14 -11.93 -1.85
N SER A 174 -5.84 -10.86 -2.21
CA SER A 174 -7.12 -10.99 -2.94
C SER A 174 -6.92 -11.47 -4.37
N ASP A 175 -5.78 -11.15 -4.99
CA ASP A 175 -5.37 -11.71 -6.28
C ASP A 175 -4.76 -13.11 -6.16
N ILE A 176 -4.42 -13.61 -4.97
CA ILE A 176 -4.04 -15.03 -4.78
C ILE A 176 -5.23 -15.96 -5.09
N GLU A 177 -6.45 -15.53 -4.93
CA GLU A 177 -7.62 -16.27 -5.43
C GLU A 177 -7.71 -16.24 -6.97
N HIS A 178 -7.06 -15.26 -7.62
CA HIS A 178 -6.89 -15.13 -9.07
C HIS A 178 -5.47 -15.44 -9.56
N LEU A 179 -4.49 -15.67 -8.68
CA LEU A 179 -3.28 -16.37 -9.08
C LEU A 179 -3.75 -17.74 -9.55
N GLU A 180 -3.61 -17.97 -10.86
CA GLU A 180 -3.73 -19.31 -11.41
C GLU A 180 -2.96 -20.22 -10.46
N LYS A 181 -3.68 -21.16 -9.84
CA LYS A 181 -3.05 -22.18 -9.00
C LYS A 181 -1.91 -22.68 -9.86
N GLY A 182 -0.66 -22.60 -9.40
CA GLY A 182 0.51 -22.97 -10.20
C GLY A 182 0.48 -24.42 -10.72
N TYR A 183 -0.70 -25.00 -10.76
CA TYR A 183 -1.05 -26.30 -11.32
C TYR A 183 -2.47 -26.26 -11.91
N VAL A 184 -2.65 -27.01 -12.95
CA VAL A 184 -3.97 -27.27 -13.57
C VAL A 184 -4.37 -28.71 -13.24
N GLU A 185 -5.54 -28.90 -12.63
CA GLU A 185 -6.11 -30.23 -12.39
C GLU A 185 -6.84 -30.72 -13.64
N PHE A 186 -6.35 -31.79 -14.23
CA PHE A 186 -7.03 -32.48 -15.33
C PHE A 186 -7.85 -33.66 -14.80
N LYS A 187 -9.16 -33.59 -14.97
CA LYS A 187 -10.04 -34.75 -14.70
C LYS A 187 -9.96 -35.72 -15.85
N GLY A 188 -9.57 -36.96 -15.55
CA GLY A 188 -9.47 -38.07 -16.54
C GLY A 188 -8.04 -38.45 -16.86
N GLN A 189 -7.85 -39.13 -18.00
CA GLN A 189 -6.53 -39.61 -18.41
C GLN A 189 -5.77 -38.51 -19.15
N PHE A 190 -4.97 -37.76 -18.44
CA PHE A 190 -4.14 -36.66 -18.94
C PHE A 190 -3.30 -37.09 -20.17
N TRP A 191 -2.64 -38.26 -20.10
CA TRP A 191 -1.75 -38.74 -21.15
C TRP A 191 -2.44 -39.04 -22.48
N ASN A 192 -3.75 -39.25 -22.51
CA ASN A 192 -4.52 -39.43 -23.74
C ASN A 192 -4.81 -38.11 -24.48
N ARG A 193 -4.60 -36.95 -23.82
CA ARG A 193 -4.85 -35.63 -24.38
C ARG A 193 -3.58 -34.92 -24.86
N VAL A 194 -2.41 -35.44 -24.50
CA VAL A 194 -1.11 -34.81 -24.77
C VAL A 194 -0.42 -35.56 -25.92
N ASN A 195 -0.28 -34.89 -27.06
CA ASN A 195 0.33 -35.48 -28.26
C ASN A 195 1.86 -35.35 -28.33
N ALA A 196 2.45 -34.45 -27.53
CA ALA A 196 3.91 -34.25 -27.46
C ALA A 196 4.31 -33.76 -26.06
N VAL A 197 5.15 -34.53 -25.37
CA VAL A 197 5.74 -34.17 -24.09
C VAL A 197 7.24 -34.41 -24.20
N GLU A 198 8.01 -33.37 -23.95
CA GLU A 198 9.45 -33.51 -23.75
C GLU A 198 9.73 -33.82 -22.29
N THR A 199 10.41 -34.95 -22.04
CA THR A 199 10.72 -35.35 -20.66
C THR A 199 12.21 -35.20 -20.42
N ILE A 200 12.55 -34.38 -19.42
CA ILE A 200 13.93 -34.10 -19.02
C ILE A 200 14.17 -34.71 -17.65
N HIS A 201 15.16 -35.60 -17.55
CA HIS A 201 15.62 -36.16 -16.28
C HIS A 201 16.81 -35.37 -15.75
N ARG A 202 16.70 -34.76 -14.56
CA ARG A 202 17.80 -34.09 -13.87
C ARG A 202 17.85 -34.59 -12.42
N GLU A 203 19.01 -35.10 -12.02
CA GLU A 203 19.39 -35.40 -10.62
C GLU A 203 18.22 -35.73 -9.67
N GLY A 204 17.51 -36.83 -9.95
CA GLY A 204 16.42 -37.32 -9.08
C GLY A 204 15.03 -36.71 -9.30
N SER A 205 14.89 -35.78 -10.23
CA SER A 205 13.61 -35.21 -10.64
C SER A 205 13.34 -35.41 -12.13
N THR A 206 12.06 -35.60 -12.47
CA THR A 206 11.58 -35.69 -13.83
C THR A 206 10.72 -34.48 -14.15
N VAL A 207 11.11 -33.71 -15.17
CA VAL A 207 10.38 -32.53 -15.64
C VAL A 207 9.74 -32.85 -16.99
N HIS A 208 8.45 -32.60 -17.09
CA HIS A 208 7.71 -32.74 -18.35
C HIS A 208 7.45 -31.36 -18.93
N VAL A 209 7.89 -31.11 -20.15
CA VAL A 209 7.67 -29.85 -20.86
C VAL A 209 6.53 -30.03 -21.85
N LEU A 210 5.49 -29.23 -21.68
CA LEU A 210 4.31 -29.21 -22.53
C LEU A 210 4.38 -28.06 -23.53
N PRO A 211 3.91 -28.22 -24.77
CA PRO A 211 3.81 -27.13 -25.72
C PRO A 211 2.87 -26.02 -25.18
N ARG A 212 3.19 -24.76 -25.45
CA ARG A 212 2.39 -23.59 -25.01
C ARG A 212 0.94 -23.68 -25.50
N ALA A 213 0.72 -24.17 -26.71
CA ALA A 213 -0.60 -24.38 -27.29
C ALA A 213 -1.50 -25.33 -26.48
N PHE A 214 -0.94 -26.14 -25.55
CA PHE A 214 -1.73 -26.99 -24.67
C PHE A 214 -2.51 -26.20 -23.61
N PHE A 215 -2.03 -25.01 -23.25
CA PHE A 215 -2.62 -24.12 -22.24
C PHE A 215 -3.54 -23.05 -22.83
N GLU A 216 -3.57 -22.87 -24.16
CA GLU A 216 -4.32 -21.83 -24.85
C GLU A 216 -5.65 -22.31 -25.46
N GLY A 217 -6.04 -23.55 -25.21
CA GLY A 217 -7.21 -24.20 -25.80
C GLY A 217 -8.30 -24.52 -24.78
N ASP A 218 -9.40 -23.81 -24.92
CA ASP A 218 -10.79 -23.84 -24.41
C ASP A 218 -11.15 -22.78 -23.41
#